data_2e5d526ba6532be218019b1ff61154f4
#
_entry.id   2e5d526ba6532be218019b1ff61154f4
#
_cell.length_a   1.000
_cell.length_b   1.000
_cell.length_c   1.000
_cell.angle_alpha   90.00
_cell.angle_beta   90.00
_cell.angle_gamma   90.00
#
_symmetry.space_group_name_H-M   'P 1'
#
loop_
_entity.id
_entity.type
_entity.pdbx_description
1 polymer ?
#
loop_
_entity_poly.entity_id
_entity_poly.type
_entity_poly.pdbx_seq_one_letter_code
_entity_poly.pdbx_strand_id
1 'polypeptide(L)'
;EIIVAKVSPELAAECEKYNVDVLPWQQQQETLGFTYTDVSADLLKIWRIPEKIILPIRHYNQAHDIQINKDVRVLYLASRLALVDSHPDEFSYDDTVDASLCQSLGISDEDLVQASEFAAKEAESILAIMGANLFGRK
;
A
#
# COMPACT_ATOMS: atom_id res chain seq x y z
N GLU A 1 -3.58 -0.91 -9.97
CA GLU A 1 -4.28 -2.20 -10.10
C GLU A 1 -5.43 -2.11 -11.10
N ILE A 2 -6.51 -1.37 -10.85
CA ILE A 2 -7.72 -1.31 -11.72
C ILE A 2 -7.38 -0.99 -13.18
N ILE A 3 -6.44 -0.09 -13.45
CA ILE A 3 -6.02 0.28 -14.81
C ILE A 3 -5.35 -0.92 -15.49
N VAL A 4 -4.43 -1.59 -14.82
CA VAL A 4 -3.72 -2.75 -15.35
C VAL A 4 -4.69 -3.90 -15.60
N ALA A 5 -5.61 -4.18 -14.67
CA ALA A 5 -6.63 -5.21 -14.81
C ALA A 5 -7.57 -4.98 -16.01
N LYS A 6 -7.84 -3.71 -16.36
CA LYS A 6 -8.65 -3.37 -17.55
C LYS A 6 -7.87 -3.49 -18.87
N VAL A 7 -6.58 -3.19 -18.86
CA VAL A 7 -5.75 -3.18 -20.08
C VAL A 7 -5.19 -4.56 -20.37
N SER A 8 -4.76 -5.29 -19.34
CA SER A 8 -4.21 -6.65 -19.45
C SER A 8 -4.53 -7.47 -18.19
N PRO A 9 -5.68 -8.16 -18.17
CA PRO A 9 -6.09 -8.99 -17.03
C PRO A 9 -5.05 -10.09 -16.68
N GLU A 10 -4.36 -10.61 -17.69
CA GLU A 10 -3.34 -11.66 -17.53
C GLU A 10 -2.13 -11.14 -16.76
N LEU A 11 -1.62 -9.96 -17.10
CA LEU A 11 -0.52 -9.32 -16.37
C LEU A 11 -0.95 -8.90 -14.95
N ALA A 12 -2.20 -8.46 -14.79
CA ALA A 12 -2.73 -8.17 -13.46
C ALA A 12 -2.73 -9.43 -12.57
N ALA A 13 -3.18 -10.58 -13.10
CA ALA A 13 -3.15 -11.85 -12.39
C ALA A 13 -1.72 -12.33 -12.05
N GLU A 14 -0.74 -12.04 -12.92
CA GLU A 14 0.67 -12.31 -12.61
C GLU A 14 1.19 -11.42 -11.47
N CYS A 15 0.78 -10.17 -11.40
CA CYS A 15 1.17 -9.26 -10.32
C CYS A 15 0.63 -9.68 -8.94
N GLU A 16 -0.42 -10.51 -8.89
CA GLU A 16 -0.98 -11.04 -7.63
C GLU A 16 -0.25 -12.29 -7.10
N LYS A 17 0.77 -12.78 -7.81
CA LYS A 17 1.58 -13.94 -7.41
C LYS A 17 2.76 -13.53 -6.53
N TYR A 18 2.49 -12.80 -5.47
CA TYR A 18 3.48 -12.38 -4.47
C TYR A 18 3.41 -13.28 -3.22
N ASN A 19 4.47 -13.26 -2.42
CA ASN A 19 4.59 -13.99 -1.16
C ASN A 19 5.61 -13.28 -0.24
N VAL A 20 6.03 -13.93 0.86
CA VAL A 20 6.99 -13.35 1.81
C VAL A 20 8.36 -13.05 1.20
N ASP A 21 8.77 -13.82 0.18
CA ASP A 21 10.07 -13.66 -0.48
C ASP A 21 10.04 -12.61 -1.60
N VAL A 22 8.86 -12.46 -2.25
CA VAL A 22 8.64 -11.51 -3.34
C VAL A 22 7.44 -10.64 -3.01
N LEU A 23 7.70 -9.43 -2.57
CA LEU A 23 6.68 -8.49 -2.14
C LEU A 23 5.87 -7.93 -3.34
N PRO A 24 4.62 -7.47 -3.13
CA PRO A 24 3.73 -7.06 -4.23
C PRO A 24 4.36 -6.11 -5.24
N TRP A 25 5.10 -5.09 -4.80
CA TRP A 25 5.73 -4.13 -5.71
C TRP A 25 6.95 -4.72 -6.44
N GLN A 26 7.64 -5.71 -5.87
CA GLN A 26 8.72 -6.43 -6.57
C GLN A 26 8.13 -7.24 -7.70
N GLN A 27 7.06 -7.98 -7.43
CA GLN A 27 6.33 -8.73 -8.45
C GLN A 27 5.79 -7.81 -9.56
N GLN A 28 5.24 -6.64 -9.21
CA GLN A 28 4.81 -5.64 -10.18
C GLN A 28 5.98 -5.14 -11.05
N GLN A 29 7.11 -4.80 -10.43
CA GLN A 29 8.30 -4.34 -11.14
C GLN A 29 8.85 -5.39 -12.11
N GLU A 30 8.88 -6.65 -11.71
CA GLU A 30 9.33 -7.76 -12.55
C GLU A 30 8.37 -8.02 -13.72
N THR A 31 7.07 -7.99 -13.44
CA THR A 31 6.03 -8.32 -14.44
C THR A 31 5.76 -7.19 -15.42
N LEU A 32 5.73 -5.94 -14.93
CA LEU A 32 5.28 -4.77 -15.70
C LEU A 32 6.42 -3.81 -16.08
N GLY A 33 7.56 -3.86 -15.38
CA GLY A 33 8.63 -2.87 -15.49
C GLY A 33 8.36 -1.57 -14.73
N PHE A 34 7.25 -1.49 -13.99
CA PHE A 34 6.87 -0.36 -13.11
C PHE A 34 5.97 -0.86 -11.97
N THR A 35 5.78 -0.04 -10.95
CA THR A 35 4.90 -0.37 -9.83
C THR A 35 3.54 0.33 -9.93
N TYR A 36 2.55 -0.14 -9.20
CA TYR A 36 1.24 0.54 -9.11
C TYR A 36 1.37 1.92 -8.46
N THR A 37 2.38 2.13 -7.61
CA THR A 37 2.66 3.44 -7.00
C THR A 37 3.15 4.46 -8.02
N ASP A 38 3.94 4.03 -9.01
CA ASP A 38 4.39 4.90 -10.12
C ASP A 38 3.19 5.40 -10.92
N VAL A 39 2.30 4.50 -11.32
CA VAL A 39 1.07 4.84 -12.04
C VAL A 39 0.16 5.75 -11.21
N SER A 40 0.01 5.46 -9.92
CA SER A 40 -0.81 6.28 -9.02
C SER A 40 -0.25 7.69 -8.90
N ALA A 41 1.06 7.81 -8.70
CA ALA A 41 1.72 9.10 -8.59
C ALA A 41 1.62 9.92 -9.88
N ASP A 42 1.78 9.28 -11.05
CA ASP A 42 1.65 9.96 -12.34
C ASP A 42 0.20 10.42 -12.61
N LEU A 43 -0.79 9.61 -12.23
CA LEU A 43 -2.20 9.99 -12.32
C LEU A 43 -2.51 11.20 -11.42
N LEU A 44 -2.04 11.19 -10.17
CA LEU A 44 -2.22 12.30 -9.25
C LEU A 44 -1.54 13.58 -9.75
N LYS A 45 -0.40 13.45 -10.43
CA LYS A 45 0.28 14.57 -11.07
C LYS A 45 -0.55 15.17 -12.23
N ILE A 46 -1.17 14.32 -13.05
CA ILE A 46 -2.10 14.74 -14.11
C ILE A 46 -3.28 15.50 -13.50
N TRP A 47 -3.78 15.06 -12.34
CA TRP A 47 -4.87 15.71 -11.61
C TRP A 47 -4.44 16.95 -10.83
N ARG A 48 -3.16 17.35 -10.94
CA ARG A 48 -2.58 18.53 -10.27
C ARG A 48 -2.66 18.48 -8.76
N ILE A 49 -2.61 17.28 -8.20
CA ILE A 49 -2.48 17.10 -6.74
C ILE A 49 -1.12 17.64 -6.30
N PRO A 50 -1.02 18.31 -5.14
CA PRO A 50 0.25 18.86 -4.65
C PRO A 50 1.34 17.80 -4.49
N GLU A 51 2.58 18.15 -4.87
CA GLU A 51 3.75 17.25 -4.84
C GLU A 51 4.00 16.64 -3.46
N LYS A 52 3.71 17.37 -2.38
CA LYS A 52 3.82 16.87 -1.01
C LYS A 52 2.95 15.64 -0.71
N ILE A 53 1.87 15.41 -1.49
CA ILE A 53 1.02 14.22 -1.42
C ILE A 53 1.53 13.14 -2.37
N ILE A 54 1.98 13.53 -3.55
CA ILE A 54 2.45 12.61 -4.59
C ILE A 54 3.74 11.91 -4.17
N LEU A 55 4.67 12.64 -3.58
CA LEU A 55 6.00 12.14 -3.24
C LEU A 55 5.96 10.94 -2.26
N PRO A 56 5.22 10.95 -1.15
CA PRO A 56 5.07 9.77 -0.31
C PRO A 56 4.49 8.57 -1.06
N ILE A 57 3.47 8.78 -1.90
CA ILE A 57 2.82 7.72 -2.67
C ILE A 57 3.79 7.08 -3.66
N ARG A 58 4.64 7.87 -4.32
CA ARG A 58 5.63 7.36 -5.28
C ARG A 58 6.70 6.50 -4.61
N HIS A 59 7.13 6.87 -3.40
CA HIS A 59 8.36 6.36 -2.80
C HIS A 59 8.17 5.44 -1.59
N TYR A 60 6.94 5.21 -1.10
CA TYR A 60 6.78 4.44 0.13
C TYR A 60 7.29 2.99 0.04
N ASN A 61 7.35 2.40 -1.15
CA ASN A 61 7.92 1.06 -1.32
C ASN A 61 9.46 1.02 -1.24
N GLN A 62 10.13 2.18 -1.29
CA GLN A 62 11.58 2.30 -1.33
C GLN A 62 12.16 2.84 -0.02
N ALA A 63 11.40 2.81 1.07
CA ALA A 63 11.75 3.48 2.32
C ALA A 63 13.01 2.95 3.04
N HIS A 64 13.57 1.81 2.62
CA HIS A 64 14.83 1.31 3.18
C HIS A 64 16.05 2.15 2.80
N ASP A 65 16.02 2.88 1.69
CA ASP A 65 17.17 3.64 1.21
C ASP A 65 17.28 5.06 1.79
N ILE A 66 16.50 5.40 2.85
CA ILE A 66 16.13 6.80 2.89
C ILE A 66 16.25 7.46 4.26
N GLN A 67 17.13 8.40 4.32
CA GLN A 67 16.96 9.65 5.07
C GLN A 67 15.76 10.47 4.54
N ILE A 68 14.72 9.82 4.02
CA ILE A 68 13.57 10.44 3.40
C ILE A 68 12.58 10.94 4.46
N ASN A 69 11.81 11.89 4.00
CA ASN A 69 10.64 12.50 4.56
C ASN A 69 9.86 11.53 5.48
N LYS A 70 9.50 11.99 6.67
CA LYS A 70 8.72 11.25 7.66
C LYS A 70 7.45 10.64 7.05
N ASP A 71 6.78 11.36 6.14
CA ASP A 71 5.52 10.91 5.51
C ASP A 71 5.71 9.65 4.66
N VAL A 72 6.84 9.52 3.95
CA VAL A 72 7.19 8.32 3.18
C VAL A 72 7.38 7.12 4.12
N ARG A 73 8.07 7.32 5.24
CA ARG A 73 8.35 6.27 6.22
C ARG A 73 7.09 5.80 6.94
N VAL A 74 6.19 6.72 7.29
CA VAL A 74 4.89 6.40 7.88
C VAL A 74 4.03 5.63 6.88
N LEU A 75 3.97 6.07 5.62
CA LEU A 75 3.18 5.38 4.60
C LEU A 75 3.76 3.98 4.28
N TYR A 76 5.10 3.84 4.27
CA TYR A 76 5.74 2.53 4.17
C TYR A 76 5.27 1.61 5.31
N LEU A 77 5.38 2.06 6.56
CA LEU A 77 4.97 1.26 7.73
C LEU A 77 3.48 0.89 7.66
N ALA A 78 2.62 1.83 7.31
CA ALA A 78 1.18 1.60 7.14
C ALA A 78 0.92 0.54 6.05
N SER A 79 1.67 0.56 4.95
CA SER A 79 1.52 -0.44 3.87
C SER A 79 1.93 -1.84 4.31
N ARG A 80 2.93 -1.97 5.19
CA ARG A 80 3.36 -3.24 5.78
C ARG A 80 2.31 -3.80 6.72
N LEU A 81 1.80 -2.94 7.59
CA LEU A 81 0.74 -3.33 8.52
C LEU A 81 -0.51 -3.79 7.78
N ALA A 82 -0.92 -3.05 6.75
CA ALA A 82 -2.05 -3.43 5.89
C ALA A 82 -1.83 -4.78 5.17
N LEU A 83 -0.59 -5.11 4.81
CA LEU A 83 -0.26 -6.39 4.18
C LEU A 83 -0.45 -7.55 5.17
N VAL A 84 0.01 -7.40 6.41
CA VAL A 84 -0.21 -8.38 7.49
C VAL A 84 -1.71 -8.55 7.78
N ASP A 85 -2.44 -7.45 7.90
CA ASP A 85 -3.89 -7.48 8.19
C ASP A 85 -4.71 -8.13 7.05
N SER A 86 -4.29 -7.93 5.80
CA SER A 86 -5.01 -8.45 4.63
C SER A 86 -4.66 -9.90 4.29
N HIS A 87 -3.46 -10.35 4.63
CA HIS A 87 -2.93 -11.67 4.27
C HIS A 87 -2.19 -12.31 5.47
N PRO A 88 -2.88 -12.54 6.61
CA PRO A 88 -2.26 -13.01 7.85
C PRO A 88 -1.66 -14.43 7.73
N ASP A 89 -2.12 -15.22 6.76
CA ASP A 89 -1.59 -16.57 6.51
C ASP A 89 -0.24 -16.54 5.77
N GLU A 90 0.08 -15.44 5.08
CA GLU A 90 1.27 -15.30 4.25
C GLU A 90 2.31 -14.36 4.87
N PHE A 91 1.88 -13.35 5.62
CA PHE A 91 2.73 -12.31 6.18
C PHE A 91 2.60 -12.27 7.70
N SER A 92 3.69 -12.55 8.41
CA SER A 92 3.72 -12.37 9.87
C SER A 92 4.10 -10.92 10.23
N TYR A 93 3.67 -10.48 11.40
CA TYR A 93 4.02 -9.17 11.93
C TYR A 93 5.54 -9.01 12.08
N ASP A 94 6.21 -10.00 12.68
CA ASP A 94 7.64 -9.96 12.99
C ASP A 94 8.53 -9.89 11.74
N ASP A 95 8.11 -10.52 10.65
CA ASP A 95 8.86 -10.54 9.38
C ASP A 95 8.57 -9.33 8.49
N THR A 96 7.41 -8.69 8.69
CA THR A 96 6.90 -7.68 7.76
C THR A 96 7.04 -6.26 8.29
N VAL A 97 6.91 -6.07 9.60
CA VAL A 97 6.96 -4.76 10.26
C VAL A 97 8.35 -4.49 10.83
N ASP A 98 9.01 -3.45 10.35
CA ASP A 98 10.35 -3.06 10.78
C ASP A 98 10.32 -2.35 12.16
N ALA A 99 10.69 -3.07 13.21
CA ALA A 99 10.75 -2.55 14.57
C ALA A 99 11.71 -1.36 14.72
N SER A 100 12.82 -1.34 13.96
CA SER A 100 13.78 -0.22 13.99
C SER A 100 13.17 1.05 13.40
N LEU A 101 12.36 0.90 12.37
CA LEU A 101 11.61 2.00 11.77
C LEU A 101 10.55 2.54 12.75
N CYS A 102 9.80 1.66 13.41
CA CYS A 102 8.83 2.06 14.44
C CYS A 102 9.49 2.87 15.54
N GLN A 103 10.60 2.38 16.09
CA GLN A 103 11.37 3.07 17.11
C GLN A 103 11.84 4.45 16.63
N SER A 104 12.35 4.55 15.41
CA SER A 104 12.86 5.82 14.84
C SER A 104 11.74 6.85 14.59
N LEU A 105 10.50 6.39 14.42
CA LEU A 105 9.31 7.23 14.26
C LEU A 105 8.64 7.55 15.61
N GLY A 106 9.05 6.89 16.70
CA GLY A 106 8.42 6.99 18.01
C GLY A 106 7.03 6.34 18.06
N ILE A 107 6.84 5.28 17.25
CA ILE A 107 5.57 4.52 17.18
C ILE A 107 5.75 3.24 18.01
N SER A 108 4.85 3.03 18.96
CA SER A 108 4.81 1.83 19.81
C SER A 108 3.97 0.72 19.16
N ASP A 109 4.12 -0.51 19.66
CA ASP A 109 3.26 -1.63 19.24
C ASP A 109 1.78 -1.35 19.55
N GLU A 110 1.50 -0.65 20.65
CA GLU A 110 0.15 -0.24 21.00
C GLU A 110 -0.44 0.76 19.97
N ASP A 111 0.35 1.70 19.47
CA ASP A 111 -0.06 2.62 18.40
C ASP A 111 -0.39 1.85 17.10
N LEU A 112 0.38 0.81 16.78
CA LEU A 112 0.14 -0.02 15.59
C LEU A 112 -1.16 -0.82 15.72
N VAL A 113 -1.41 -1.43 16.88
CA VAL A 113 -2.68 -2.15 17.14
C VAL A 113 -3.86 -1.20 17.02
N GLN A 114 -3.80 -0.03 17.64
CA GLN A 114 -4.85 0.98 17.53
C GLN A 114 -5.07 1.46 16.09
N ALA A 115 -3.99 1.61 15.31
CA ALA A 115 -4.07 1.98 13.91
C ALA A 115 -4.76 0.90 13.06
N SER A 116 -4.44 -0.38 13.27
CA SER A 116 -5.10 -1.51 12.59
C SER A 116 -6.58 -1.59 12.95
N GLU A 117 -6.94 -1.50 14.22
CA GLU A 117 -8.34 -1.51 14.67
C GLU A 117 -9.15 -0.34 14.09
N PHE A 118 -8.56 0.85 14.07
CA PHE A 118 -9.18 2.02 13.47
C PHE A 118 -9.35 1.83 11.94
N ALA A 119 -8.31 1.34 11.25
CA ALA A 119 -8.36 1.10 9.80
C ALA A 119 -9.43 0.06 9.44
N ALA A 120 -9.52 -1.04 10.18
CA ALA A 120 -10.54 -2.07 9.97
C ALA A 120 -11.95 -1.50 10.11
N LYS A 121 -12.21 -0.70 11.14
CA LYS A 121 -13.50 -0.06 11.37
C LYS A 121 -13.87 0.94 10.26
N GLU A 122 -12.92 1.75 9.83
CA GLU A 122 -13.15 2.74 8.77
C GLU A 122 -13.28 2.07 7.38
N ALA A 123 -12.56 0.96 7.14
CA ALA A 123 -12.66 0.21 5.89
C ALA A 123 -14.08 -0.31 5.64
N GLU A 124 -14.78 -0.80 6.66
CA GLU A 124 -16.19 -1.22 6.54
C GLU A 124 -17.09 -0.06 6.07
N SER A 125 -16.89 1.12 6.64
CA SER A 125 -17.64 2.33 6.27
C SER A 125 -17.36 2.75 4.82
N ILE A 126 -16.09 2.73 4.41
CA ILE A 126 -15.67 3.07 3.04
C ILE A 126 -16.21 2.05 2.03
N LEU A 127 -16.10 0.76 2.33
CA LEU A 127 -16.61 -0.31 1.48
C LEU A 127 -18.13 -0.25 1.32
N ALA A 128 -18.87 0.10 2.38
CA ALA A 128 -20.31 0.30 2.31
C ALA A 128 -20.67 1.46 1.36
N ILE A 129 -19.94 2.56 1.40
CA ILE A 129 -20.14 3.70 0.50
C ILE A 129 -19.77 3.34 -0.94
N MET A 130 -18.66 2.65 -1.16
CA MET A 130 -18.21 2.22 -2.49
C MET A 130 -19.13 1.16 -3.07
N GLY A 131 -19.56 0.17 -2.27
CA GLY A 131 -20.49 -0.88 -2.67
C GLY A 131 -21.85 -0.33 -3.06
N ALA A 132 -22.39 0.62 -2.33
CA ALA A 132 -23.65 1.31 -2.67
C ALA A 132 -23.54 2.04 -4.02
N ASN A 133 -22.38 2.60 -4.36
CA ASN A 133 -22.16 3.28 -5.64
C ASN A 133 -21.88 2.33 -6.81
N LEU A 134 -21.28 1.15 -6.56
CA LEU A 134 -20.97 0.17 -7.61
C LEU A 134 -22.18 -0.66 -8.03
N PHE A 135 -23.11 -0.93 -7.12
CA PHE A 135 -24.32 -1.74 -7.37
C PHE A 135 -25.60 -0.91 -7.54
N GLY A 136 -25.53 0.41 -7.36
CA GLY A 136 -26.67 1.33 -7.46
C GLY A 136 -27.01 1.85 -8.86
N ARG A 137 -26.33 1.41 -9.92
CA ARG A 137 -26.70 1.70 -11.33
C ARG A 137 -27.21 0.44 -12.00
N LYS A 138 -28.48 0.18 -11.81
CA LYS A 138 -29.30 -0.55 -12.81
C LYS A 138 -29.96 0.45 -13.74
#